data_d5e2ec66772e0eaf7ba34593276b8681
#
_entry.id   d5e2ec66772e0eaf7ba34593276b8681
#
_cell.length_a   1.000
_cell.length_b   1.000
_cell.length_c   1.000
_cell.angle_alpha   90.00
_cell.angle_beta   90.00
_cell.angle_gamma   90.00
#
_symmetry.space_group_name_H-M   'P 1'
#
loop_
_entity.id
_entity.type
_entity.pdbx_description
1 polymer ?
#
loop_
_entity_poly.entity_id
_entity_poly.type
_entity_poly.pdbx_seq_one_letter_code
_entity_poly.pdbx_strand_id
1 'polypeptide(L)'
;PFSVNDPNAPEVDIKAIAGQRNVLGICYGAQLTAKSFGGRVERSEKREYGRAILQTNVENVLLASVPETSQVWMSHGDSILELPDNATLLATTNSIPIAAFKVEEPGCHEIFGLQFHPEVYHSAYGKKIIQNFLYTVCGCSGDWTPAHFITDTVEALKKQIGDKKVVMGLSGGVDSTVAATLIHRAIGKNLFGIFVDNGLLRKDEFEAVLKTYEVLDLNVKGVDAKREFYGALNGLSNPEEKRKAIGRTFIEIFDQEAQSLTDISFLGQGTIYPDVIESVSVHGPSVTIKSHHNVGGLPETMKLSLVEPLRYLFKDEVRKVGLELGIPNDLLFRHPFPGPGLAIRILGEITEEKVRLLQEADNIYIESLKKHDLYNKVWQAGAILLPVKSVGVMGDERTYEFTVALRAVTSVDGMTADWAHLPYEFLGEVSNEIINRVRGINRVVYDISSKPPATIEWE
;
A
#
# COMPACT_ATOMS: atom_id res chain seq x y z
N PRO A 1 4.94 12.25 15.47
CA PRO A 1 4.64 12.74 16.81
C PRO A 1 5.87 13.31 17.48
N PHE A 2 6.45 14.36 16.85
CA PHE A 2 7.45 15.21 17.48
C PHE A 2 6.74 16.43 18.05
N SER A 3 7.27 16.98 19.16
CA SER A 3 6.94 18.34 19.59
C SER A 3 7.86 19.33 18.88
N VAL A 4 7.32 20.47 18.44
CA VAL A 4 8.16 21.57 17.90
C VAL A 4 9.10 22.17 18.94
N ASN A 5 8.94 21.77 20.20
CA ASN A 5 9.75 22.20 21.33
C ASN A 5 10.82 21.16 21.74
N ASP A 6 10.84 19.98 21.08
CA ASP A 6 11.86 18.97 21.35
C ASP A 6 13.21 19.39 20.77
N PRO A 7 14.34 19.11 21.47
CA PRO A 7 15.69 19.51 21.01
C PRO A 7 16.09 18.91 19.65
N ASN A 8 15.51 17.77 19.28
CA ASN A 8 15.78 17.07 18.03
C ASN A 8 14.58 17.09 17.09
N ALA A 9 13.70 18.09 17.23
CA ALA A 9 12.54 18.25 16.35
C ALA A 9 12.99 18.50 14.90
N PRO A 10 12.31 17.93 13.91
CA PRO A 10 12.57 18.28 12.51
C PRO A 10 12.34 19.78 12.28
N GLU A 11 13.36 20.48 11.79
CA GLU A 11 13.27 21.90 11.48
C GLU A 11 13.30 22.14 9.98
N VAL A 12 12.46 23.07 9.53
CA VAL A 12 12.40 23.56 8.17
C VAL A 12 12.29 25.09 8.24
N ASP A 13 13.06 25.81 7.44
CA ASP A 13 12.95 27.28 7.35
C ASP A 13 11.67 27.66 6.59
N ILE A 14 10.56 27.78 7.34
CA ILE A 14 9.25 28.14 6.79
C ILE A 14 9.30 29.52 6.11
N LYS A 15 10.08 30.47 6.65
CA LYS A 15 10.17 31.83 6.08
C LYS A 15 10.86 31.82 4.71
N ALA A 16 11.93 31.04 4.58
CA ALA A 16 12.61 30.88 3.29
C ALA A 16 11.71 30.21 2.23
N ILE A 17 10.91 29.22 2.64
CA ILE A 17 9.95 28.57 1.73
C ILE A 17 8.83 29.56 1.36
N ALA A 18 8.26 30.24 2.34
CA ALA A 18 7.16 31.19 2.13
C ALA A 18 7.57 32.39 1.27
N GLY A 19 8.83 32.80 1.30
CA GLY A 19 9.40 33.80 0.38
C GLY A 19 9.41 33.37 -1.09
N GLN A 20 9.20 32.11 -1.39
CA GLN A 20 9.25 31.56 -2.75
C GLN A 20 7.97 30.86 -3.20
N ARG A 21 7.17 30.34 -2.28
CA ARG A 21 6.00 29.50 -2.55
C ARG A 21 4.90 29.69 -1.51
N ASN A 22 3.66 29.37 -1.89
CA ASN A 22 2.55 29.24 -0.94
C ASN A 22 2.80 28.07 0.01
N VAL A 23 2.43 28.22 1.28
CA VAL A 23 2.66 27.23 2.35
C VAL A 23 1.33 26.82 2.98
N LEU A 24 1.12 25.51 3.12
CA LEU A 24 0.08 24.92 3.95
C LEU A 24 0.74 24.01 4.99
N GLY A 25 0.86 24.51 6.22
CA GLY A 25 1.31 23.72 7.36
C GLY A 25 0.16 22.85 7.90
N ILE A 26 0.38 21.53 8.02
CA ILE A 26 -0.59 20.58 8.57
C ILE A 26 -0.04 20.01 9.87
N CYS A 27 -0.84 20.01 10.94
CA CYS A 27 -0.53 19.50 12.26
C CYS A 27 0.83 20.04 12.79
N TYR A 28 1.89 19.22 12.79
CA TYR A 28 3.24 19.68 13.13
C TYR A 28 3.69 20.88 12.27
N GLY A 29 3.39 20.87 10.98
CA GLY A 29 3.69 21.98 10.08
C GLY A 29 2.99 23.29 10.46
N ALA A 30 1.74 23.20 10.94
CA ALA A 30 1.03 24.39 11.46
C ALA A 30 1.67 24.94 12.74
N GLN A 31 2.06 24.04 13.66
CA GLN A 31 2.75 24.42 14.89
C GLN A 31 4.11 25.06 14.60
N LEU A 32 4.88 24.46 13.68
CA LEU A 32 6.17 25.03 13.25
C LEU A 32 5.98 26.38 12.57
N THR A 33 4.94 26.54 11.74
CA THR A 33 4.59 27.82 11.12
C THR A 33 4.26 28.87 12.17
N ALA A 34 3.36 28.58 13.11
CA ALA A 34 3.03 29.51 14.19
C ALA A 34 4.28 29.96 14.98
N LYS A 35 5.11 29.00 15.38
CA LYS A 35 6.37 29.27 16.12
C LYS A 35 7.37 30.09 15.30
N SER A 36 7.53 29.81 14.00
CA SER A 36 8.47 30.53 13.10
C SER A 36 8.13 32.00 12.94
N PHE A 37 6.85 32.37 13.08
CA PHE A 37 6.37 33.74 12.96
C PHE A 37 6.09 34.43 14.33
N GLY A 38 6.44 33.79 15.45
CA GLY A 38 6.39 34.39 16.78
C GLY A 38 5.17 33.98 17.62
N GLY A 39 4.37 33.04 17.15
CA GLY A 39 3.30 32.42 17.93
C GLY A 39 3.84 31.48 19.01
N ARG A 40 2.98 31.08 19.95
CA ARG A 40 3.33 30.23 21.08
C ARG A 40 2.67 28.86 20.96
N VAL A 41 3.50 27.81 21.02
CA VAL A 41 3.09 26.40 20.98
C VAL A 41 3.55 25.73 22.27
N GLU A 42 2.64 25.09 22.97
CA GLU A 42 2.95 24.38 24.20
C GLU A 42 2.30 22.99 24.22
N ARG A 43 2.83 22.14 25.11
CA ARG A 43 2.27 20.82 25.34
C ARG A 43 0.89 20.98 26.00
N SER A 44 -0.12 20.43 25.34
CA SER A 44 -1.48 20.49 25.87
C SER A 44 -1.66 19.53 27.04
N GLU A 45 -2.34 19.99 28.10
CA GLU A 45 -2.81 19.11 29.19
C GLU A 45 -3.87 18.11 28.68
N LYS A 46 -4.62 18.48 27.66
CA LYS A 46 -5.61 17.64 26.98
C LYS A 46 -5.06 17.22 25.63
N ARG A 47 -4.67 15.95 25.51
CA ARG A 47 -4.32 15.35 24.23
C ARG A 47 -5.58 15.22 23.38
N GLU A 48 -5.52 15.61 22.10
CA GLU A 48 -6.64 15.47 21.20
C GLU A 48 -6.34 14.45 20.12
N TYR A 49 -7.06 13.34 20.22
CA TYR A 49 -7.03 12.26 19.25
C TYR A 49 -8.46 11.90 18.84
N GLY A 50 -8.73 11.89 17.54
CA GLY A 50 -10.02 11.47 17.03
C GLY A 50 -10.83 12.59 16.38
N ARG A 51 -12.15 12.44 16.42
CA ARG A 51 -13.10 13.33 15.76
C ARG A 51 -13.30 14.61 16.56
N ALA A 52 -13.21 15.75 15.88
CA ALA A 52 -13.59 17.06 16.42
C ALA A 52 -14.54 17.79 15.46
N ILE A 53 -15.27 18.75 15.96
CA ILE A 53 -16.14 19.61 15.14
C ILE A 53 -15.44 20.94 14.92
N LEU A 54 -15.06 21.20 13.67
CA LEU A 54 -14.52 22.48 13.21
C LEU A 54 -15.64 23.52 13.16
N GLN A 55 -15.34 24.71 13.64
CA GLN A 55 -16.20 25.89 13.51
C GLN A 55 -15.43 26.96 12.73
N THR A 56 -15.93 27.33 11.56
CA THR A 56 -15.30 28.36 10.74
C THR A 56 -15.73 29.74 11.24
N ASN A 57 -14.77 30.64 11.46
CA ASN A 57 -15.02 31.94 12.08
C ASN A 57 -15.07 33.09 11.06
N VAL A 58 -14.39 32.90 9.92
CA VAL A 58 -14.25 33.95 8.90
C VAL A 58 -14.30 33.32 7.52
N GLU A 59 -15.00 33.98 6.60
CA GLU A 59 -14.98 33.62 5.19
C GLU A 59 -13.58 33.82 4.61
N ASN A 60 -13.00 32.75 4.04
CA ASN A 60 -11.66 32.80 3.47
C ASN A 60 -11.53 31.79 2.31
N VAL A 61 -10.50 31.99 1.49
CA VAL A 61 -10.25 31.19 0.30
C VAL A 61 -10.00 29.71 0.61
N LEU A 62 -9.29 29.40 1.70
CA LEU A 62 -8.92 28.02 2.06
C LEU A 62 -10.13 27.18 2.47
N LEU A 63 -11.07 27.78 3.24
CA LEU A 63 -12.27 27.11 3.73
C LEU A 63 -13.51 27.44 2.88
N ALA A 64 -13.34 27.98 1.69
CA ALA A 64 -14.44 28.28 0.78
C ALA A 64 -15.26 27.01 0.45
N SER A 65 -16.58 27.09 0.58
CA SER A 65 -17.53 25.96 0.43
C SER A 65 -17.36 24.83 1.45
N VAL A 66 -16.69 25.07 2.57
CA VAL A 66 -16.74 24.22 3.75
C VAL A 66 -17.89 24.75 4.63
N PRO A 67 -18.81 23.91 5.13
CA PRO A 67 -19.86 24.35 6.05
C PRO A 67 -19.29 25.00 7.31
N GLU A 68 -20.05 25.92 7.93
CA GLU A 68 -19.67 26.57 9.19
C GLU A 68 -19.27 25.57 10.27
N THR A 69 -19.92 24.42 10.27
CA THR A 69 -19.56 23.28 11.14
C THR A 69 -19.29 22.05 10.32
N SER A 70 -18.13 21.43 10.54
CA SER A 70 -17.76 20.20 9.85
C SER A 70 -16.88 19.29 10.71
N GLN A 71 -16.93 17.97 10.47
CA GLN A 71 -16.07 17.01 11.17
C GLN A 71 -14.65 17.05 10.61
N VAL A 72 -13.67 17.11 11.52
CA VAL A 72 -12.23 16.99 11.23
C VAL A 72 -11.58 15.94 12.13
N TRP A 73 -10.37 15.52 11.79
CA TRP A 73 -9.59 14.55 12.56
C TRP A 73 -8.39 15.22 13.22
N MET A 74 -8.28 15.04 14.52
CA MET A 74 -7.19 15.53 15.35
C MET A 74 -6.25 14.40 15.74
N SER A 75 -4.92 14.70 15.81
CA SER A 75 -3.90 13.74 16.24
C SER A 75 -2.66 14.47 16.74
N HIS A 76 -2.76 15.18 17.87
CA HIS A 76 -1.63 15.96 18.39
C HIS A 76 -1.57 15.99 19.90
N GLY A 77 -0.35 16.17 20.41
CA GLY A 77 -0.07 16.36 21.85
C GLY A 77 0.24 17.79 22.24
N ASP A 78 0.67 18.62 21.28
CA ASP A 78 0.95 20.04 21.45
C ASP A 78 -0.15 20.87 20.79
N SER A 79 -0.43 22.07 21.34
CA SER A 79 -1.43 22.98 20.80
C SER A 79 -0.84 24.37 20.62
N ILE A 80 -1.33 25.07 19.57
CA ILE A 80 -1.03 26.48 19.35
C ILE A 80 -1.91 27.28 20.32
N LEU A 81 -1.29 28.00 21.25
CA LEU A 81 -1.98 28.79 22.27
C LEU A 81 -2.14 30.24 21.86
N GLU A 82 -1.15 30.78 21.14
CA GLU A 82 -1.17 32.17 20.66
C GLU A 82 -0.72 32.23 19.21
N LEU A 83 -1.46 32.95 18.39
CA LEU A 83 -1.08 33.22 17.01
C LEU A 83 -0.02 34.33 16.96
N PRO A 84 0.80 34.38 15.88
CA PRO A 84 1.60 35.55 15.55
C PRO A 84 0.73 36.82 15.43
N ASP A 85 1.29 37.99 15.72
CA ASP A 85 0.57 39.29 15.64
C ASP A 85 0.01 39.58 14.24
N ASN A 86 0.67 39.06 13.22
CA ASN A 86 0.30 39.20 11.81
C ASN A 86 -0.51 38.01 11.29
N ALA A 87 -1.21 37.29 12.16
CA ALA A 87 -2.01 36.13 11.76
C ALA A 87 -3.51 36.34 12.03
N THR A 88 -4.32 35.77 11.17
CA THR A 88 -5.78 35.76 11.27
C THR A 88 -6.28 34.37 11.60
N LEU A 89 -7.11 34.26 12.65
CA LEU A 89 -7.79 33.01 13.03
C LEU A 89 -8.89 32.69 12.02
N LEU A 90 -8.86 31.51 11.41
CA LEU A 90 -9.82 31.06 10.41
C LEU A 90 -10.87 30.10 10.96
N ALA A 91 -10.47 29.21 11.88
CA ALA A 91 -11.37 28.24 12.48
C ALA A 91 -10.90 27.77 13.88
N THR A 92 -11.88 27.32 14.66
CA THR A 92 -11.73 26.78 16.01
C THR A 92 -12.36 25.40 16.09
N THR A 93 -12.15 24.68 17.19
CA THR A 93 -12.99 23.56 17.61
C THR A 93 -13.49 23.78 19.04
N ASN A 94 -14.39 22.92 19.52
CA ASN A 94 -14.88 23.03 20.91
C ASN A 94 -13.76 22.90 21.97
N SER A 95 -12.64 22.30 21.60
CA SER A 95 -11.52 21.99 22.49
C SER A 95 -10.25 22.78 22.18
N ILE A 96 -10.08 23.25 20.94
CA ILE A 96 -8.90 24.00 20.51
C ILE A 96 -9.29 25.38 20.00
N PRO A 97 -8.72 26.45 20.58
CA PRO A 97 -9.00 27.83 20.16
C PRO A 97 -8.42 28.16 18.78
N ILE A 98 -7.39 27.45 18.31
CA ILE A 98 -6.70 27.70 17.05
C ILE A 98 -6.63 26.40 16.24
N ALA A 99 -7.63 26.16 15.40
CA ALA A 99 -7.67 24.98 14.54
C ALA A 99 -7.22 25.28 13.08
N ALA A 100 -7.43 26.51 12.61
CA ALA A 100 -6.92 26.99 11.33
C ALA A 100 -6.60 28.48 11.40
N PHE A 101 -5.54 28.92 10.72
CA PHE A 101 -5.09 30.29 10.68
C PHE A 101 -4.38 30.62 9.37
N LYS A 102 -4.27 31.93 9.08
CA LYS A 102 -3.47 32.51 7.99
C LYS A 102 -2.43 33.45 8.57
N VAL A 103 -1.19 33.41 8.06
CA VAL A 103 -0.15 34.39 8.40
C VAL A 103 0.03 35.35 7.23
N GLU A 104 0.09 36.66 7.49
CA GLU A 104 0.32 37.71 6.50
C GLU A 104 1.68 38.36 6.75
N GLU A 105 2.71 37.89 6.04
CA GLU A 105 4.08 38.35 6.21
C GLU A 105 4.54 39.11 4.94
N PRO A 106 5.03 40.35 5.07
CA PRO A 106 5.54 41.10 3.93
C PRO A 106 6.67 40.37 3.18
N GLY A 107 6.54 40.25 1.88
CA GLY A 107 7.52 39.56 1.03
C GLY A 107 7.36 38.05 0.98
N CYS A 108 6.38 37.50 1.65
CA CYS A 108 6.01 36.08 1.57
C CYS A 108 4.78 35.88 0.70
N HIS A 109 4.63 34.65 0.19
CA HIS A 109 3.43 34.13 -0.43
C HIS A 109 2.38 33.78 0.63
N GLU A 110 1.24 33.22 0.22
CA GLU A 110 0.16 32.81 1.12
C GLU A 110 0.61 31.70 2.09
N ILE A 111 0.36 31.91 3.39
CA ILE A 111 0.78 30.97 4.45
C ILE A 111 -0.46 30.61 5.28
N PHE A 112 -0.79 29.31 5.31
CA PHE A 112 -1.88 28.77 6.09
C PHE A 112 -1.39 27.68 7.03
N GLY A 113 -2.04 27.55 8.20
CA GLY A 113 -1.85 26.48 9.16
C GLY A 113 -3.15 25.79 9.50
N LEU A 114 -3.13 24.45 9.51
CA LEU A 114 -4.24 23.58 9.94
C LEU A 114 -3.74 22.67 11.03
N GLN A 115 -4.31 22.75 12.25
CA GLN A 115 -3.96 21.84 13.34
C GLN A 115 -4.51 20.42 13.12
N PHE A 116 -5.60 20.27 12.40
CA PHE A 116 -6.21 19.00 12.03
C PHE A 116 -5.59 18.42 10.74
N HIS A 117 -5.94 17.17 10.46
CA HIS A 117 -5.49 16.43 9.29
C HIS A 117 -6.55 16.44 8.17
N PRO A 118 -6.45 17.34 7.18
CA PRO A 118 -7.39 17.36 6.06
C PRO A 118 -7.22 16.17 5.10
N GLU A 119 -6.04 15.54 5.09
CA GLU A 119 -5.69 14.43 4.21
C GLU A 119 -6.35 13.10 4.61
N VAL A 120 -6.81 12.96 5.86
CA VAL A 120 -7.39 11.70 6.32
C VAL A 120 -8.89 11.61 6.03
N TYR A 121 -9.36 10.41 5.76
CA TYR A 121 -10.77 10.09 5.45
C TYR A 121 -11.78 10.66 6.46
N HIS A 122 -11.40 10.76 7.74
CA HIS A 122 -12.29 11.24 8.80
C HIS A 122 -12.55 12.75 8.79
N SER A 123 -11.79 13.51 8.00
CA SER A 123 -12.03 14.96 7.76
C SER A 123 -13.00 15.10 6.59
N ALA A 124 -14.28 15.32 6.89
CA ALA A 124 -15.37 15.24 5.92
C ALA A 124 -15.18 16.16 4.68
N TYR A 125 -14.63 17.35 4.87
CA TYR A 125 -14.33 18.32 3.81
C TYR A 125 -12.84 18.50 3.54
N GLY A 126 -12.00 17.59 4.04
CA GLY A 126 -10.55 17.68 3.91
C GLY A 126 -10.09 17.78 2.46
N LYS A 127 -10.66 16.95 1.57
CA LYS A 127 -10.41 17.02 0.13
C LYS A 127 -10.71 18.39 -0.46
N LYS A 128 -11.82 19.04 -0.04
CA LYS A 128 -12.22 20.38 -0.52
C LYS A 128 -11.21 21.44 -0.09
N ILE A 129 -10.74 21.37 1.17
CA ILE A 129 -9.72 22.28 1.71
C ILE A 129 -8.41 22.16 0.92
N ILE A 130 -7.94 20.93 0.67
CA ILE A 130 -6.74 20.70 -0.14
C ILE A 130 -6.93 21.19 -1.58
N GLN A 131 -8.10 20.97 -2.19
CA GLN A 131 -8.42 21.49 -3.52
C GLN A 131 -8.40 23.04 -3.56
N ASN A 132 -8.96 23.71 -2.56
CA ASN A 132 -8.92 25.15 -2.47
C ASN A 132 -7.49 25.67 -2.39
N PHE A 133 -6.64 25.03 -1.59
CA PHE A 133 -5.22 25.39 -1.53
C PHE A 133 -4.53 25.19 -2.87
N LEU A 134 -4.63 24.02 -3.48
CA LEU A 134 -3.93 23.70 -4.72
C LEU A 134 -4.41 24.53 -5.90
N TYR A 135 -5.72 24.60 -6.11
CA TYR A 135 -6.27 25.23 -7.31
C TYR A 135 -6.48 26.73 -7.15
N THR A 136 -7.00 27.17 -6.00
CA THR A 136 -7.33 28.60 -5.82
C THR A 136 -6.15 29.41 -5.27
N VAL A 137 -5.43 28.87 -4.27
CA VAL A 137 -4.30 29.58 -3.67
C VAL A 137 -3.02 29.41 -4.51
N CYS A 138 -2.71 28.18 -4.93
CA CYS A 138 -1.48 27.89 -5.68
C CYS A 138 -1.65 28.05 -7.19
N GLY A 139 -2.88 28.10 -7.71
CA GLY A 139 -3.14 28.23 -9.16
C GLY A 139 -2.73 27.00 -9.97
N CYS A 140 -2.69 25.80 -9.33
CA CYS A 140 -2.37 24.56 -10.03
C CYS A 140 -3.40 24.26 -11.12
N SER A 141 -2.96 23.90 -12.32
CA SER A 141 -3.82 23.63 -13.48
C SER A 141 -4.65 22.35 -13.35
N GLY A 142 -4.15 21.37 -12.58
CA GLY A 142 -4.82 20.07 -12.43
C GLY A 142 -4.83 19.25 -13.72
N ASP A 143 -3.85 19.44 -14.57
CA ASP A 143 -3.71 18.86 -15.92
C ASP A 143 -3.04 17.48 -15.92
N TRP A 144 -2.67 16.96 -14.76
CA TRP A 144 -2.18 15.59 -14.66
C TRP A 144 -3.27 14.62 -15.08
N THR A 145 -2.98 13.81 -16.12
CA THR A 145 -3.82 12.71 -16.58
C THR A 145 -2.99 11.47 -16.75
N PRO A 146 -3.57 10.26 -16.61
CA PRO A 146 -2.88 9.00 -16.91
C PRO A 146 -2.25 8.98 -18.30
N ALA A 147 -2.94 9.52 -19.30
CA ALA A 147 -2.45 9.58 -20.69
C ALA A 147 -1.18 10.45 -20.84
N HIS A 148 -1.17 11.66 -20.25
CA HIS A 148 0.03 12.52 -20.24
C HIS A 148 1.17 11.84 -19.48
N PHE A 149 0.90 11.29 -18.30
CA PHE A 149 1.90 10.57 -17.53
C PHE A 149 2.54 9.43 -18.33
N ILE A 150 1.74 8.64 -19.06
CA ILE A 150 2.25 7.56 -19.92
C ILE A 150 3.18 8.12 -21.00
N THR A 151 2.75 9.18 -21.69
CA THR A 151 3.54 9.79 -22.77
C THR A 151 4.89 10.28 -22.25
N ASP A 152 4.88 11.10 -21.19
CA ASP A 152 6.08 11.69 -20.61
C ASP A 152 7.03 10.60 -20.05
N THR A 153 6.46 9.60 -19.36
CA THR A 153 7.23 8.49 -18.80
C THR A 153 7.87 7.65 -19.90
N VAL A 154 7.14 7.30 -20.94
CA VAL A 154 7.69 6.54 -22.09
C VAL A 154 8.81 7.30 -22.78
N GLU A 155 8.68 8.62 -22.97
CA GLU A 155 9.76 9.45 -23.55
C GLU A 155 10.98 9.53 -22.63
N ALA A 156 10.78 9.69 -21.33
CA ALA A 156 11.86 9.69 -20.34
C ALA A 156 12.61 8.35 -20.31
N LEU A 157 11.87 7.23 -20.31
CA LEU A 157 12.42 5.88 -20.36
C LEU A 157 13.23 5.63 -21.64
N LYS A 158 12.75 6.08 -22.82
CA LYS A 158 13.51 6.00 -24.08
C LYS A 158 14.84 6.74 -24.00
N LYS A 159 14.86 7.93 -23.39
CA LYS A 159 16.11 8.70 -23.20
C LYS A 159 17.06 8.03 -22.21
N GLN A 160 16.51 7.48 -21.11
CA GLN A 160 17.30 6.84 -20.06
C GLN A 160 17.94 5.54 -20.54
N ILE A 161 17.15 4.69 -21.21
CA ILE A 161 17.55 3.32 -21.54
C ILE A 161 18.24 3.25 -22.91
N GLY A 162 17.76 4.00 -23.89
CA GLY A 162 18.24 3.92 -25.28
C GLY A 162 18.03 2.52 -25.87
N ASP A 163 19.05 1.99 -26.53
CA ASP A 163 19.03 0.66 -27.17
C ASP A 163 19.44 -0.48 -26.22
N LYS A 164 19.62 -0.18 -24.92
CA LYS A 164 20.05 -1.16 -23.93
C LYS A 164 18.91 -2.03 -23.47
N LYS A 165 19.24 -3.15 -22.81
CA LYS A 165 18.30 -4.12 -22.29
C LYS A 165 18.01 -3.90 -20.82
N VAL A 166 16.76 -4.19 -20.43
CA VAL A 166 16.26 -4.15 -19.05
C VAL A 166 15.83 -5.55 -18.64
N VAL A 167 16.27 -6.02 -17.47
CA VAL A 167 15.70 -7.20 -16.81
C VAL A 167 14.74 -6.75 -15.70
N MET A 168 13.64 -7.47 -15.49
CA MET A 168 12.66 -7.14 -14.46
C MET A 168 12.05 -8.40 -13.86
N GLY A 169 12.09 -8.52 -12.53
CA GLY A 169 11.30 -9.51 -11.80
C GLY A 169 9.82 -9.12 -11.78
N LEU A 170 8.97 -10.04 -12.19
CA LEU A 170 7.53 -9.85 -12.20
C LEU A 170 6.88 -10.70 -11.10
N SER A 171 6.00 -10.10 -10.33
CA SER A 171 5.30 -10.77 -9.22
C SER A 171 3.86 -11.17 -9.58
N GLY A 172 3.40 -10.91 -10.80
CA GLY A 172 1.97 -11.00 -11.14
C GLY A 172 1.13 -9.88 -10.51
N GLY A 173 1.74 -8.99 -9.73
CA GLY A 173 1.07 -7.86 -9.09
C GLY A 173 0.83 -6.68 -10.04
N VAL A 174 -0.06 -5.78 -9.62
CA VAL A 174 -0.45 -4.57 -10.39
C VAL A 174 0.76 -3.72 -10.73
N ASP A 175 1.59 -3.39 -9.73
CA ASP A 175 2.68 -2.42 -9.88
C ASP A 175 3.75 -2.92 -10.83
N SER A 176 4.19 -4.17 -10.66
CA SER A 176 5.18 -4.79 -11.55
C SER A 176 4.66 -4.89 -13.00
N THR A 177 3.36 -5.18 -13.17
CA THR A 177 2.76 -5.28 -14.51
C THR A 177 2.65 -3.91 -15.19
N VAL A 178 2.20 -2.87 -14.47
CA VAL A 178 2.11 -1.51 -15.01
C VAL A 178 3.50 -0.98 -15.36
N ALA A 179 4.49 -1.18 -14.48
CA ALA A 179 5.87 -0.79 -14.74
C ALA A 179 6.45 -1.50 -15.96
N ALA A 180 6.27 -2.83 -16.07
CA ALA A 180 6.72 -3.61 -17.23
C ALA A 180 6.07 -3.12 -18.53
N THR A 181 4.76 -2.83 -18.51
CA THR A 181 4.04 -2.34 -19.69
C THR A 181 4.56 -0.96 -20.14
N LEU A 182 4.87 -0.05 -19.21
CA LEU A 182 5.47 1.25 -19.53
C LEU A 182 6.86 1.09 -20.13
N ILE A 183 7.72 0.25 -19.52
CA ILE A 183 9.06 -0.03 -20.04
C ILE A 183 8.95 -0.69 -21.42
N HIS A 184 8.06 -1.66 -21.59
CA HIS A 184 7.82 -2.31 -22.89
C HIS A 184 7.38 -1.31 -23.96
N ARG A 185 6.49 -0.38 -23.67
CA ARG A 185 6.12 0.71 -24.60
C ARG A 185 7.30 1.59 -25.01
N ALA A 186 8.29 1.73 -24.13
CA ALA A 186 9.48 2.52 -24.42
C ALA A 186 10.51 1.78 -25.25
N ILE A 187 10.83 0.53 -24.93
CA ILE A 187 11.96 -0.24 -25.51
C ILE A 187 11.57 -1.57 -26.18
N GLY A 188 10.29 -1.89 -26.23
CA GLY A 188 9.80 -3.11 -26.87
C GLY A 188 10.37 -4.39 -26.26
N LYS A 189 10.81 -5.30 -27.10
CA LYS A 189 11.37 -6.62 -26.71
C LYS A 189 12.72 -6.57 -25.99
N ASN A 190 13.32 -5.39 -25.82
CA ASN A 190 14.50 -5.20 -24.99
C ASN A 190 14.18 -5.26 -23.47
N LEU A 191 12.90 -5.32 -23.09
CA LEU A 191 12.49 -5.71 -21.74
C LEU A 191 12.46 -7.24 -21.64
N PHE A 192 13.14 -7.79 -20.64
CA PHE A 192 13.13 -9.21 -20.29
C PHE A 192 12.50 -9.37 -18.90
N GLY A 193 11.27 -9.84 -18.88
CA GLY A 193 10.55 -10.17 -17.64
C GLY A 193 10.89 -11.59 -17.17
N ILE A 194 11.06 -11.77 -15.87
CA ILE A 194 11.23 -13.07 -15.22
C ILE A 194 10.08 -13.24 -14.23
N PHE A 195 9.22 -14.24 -14.43
CA PHE A 195 8.14 -14.57 -13.53
C PHE A 195 8.39 -15.96 -12.94
N VAL A 196 8.54 -16.02 -11.61
CA VAL A 196 8.95 -17.24 -10.91
C VAL A 196 7.73 -17.90 -10.25
N ASP A 197 7.50 -19.19 -10.58
CA ASP A 197 6.60 -20.05 -9.82
C ASP A 197 7.35 -20.63 -8.61
N ASN A 198 7.06 -20.07 -7.46
CA ASN A 198 7.63 -20.53 -6.19
C ASN A 198 6.83 -21.67 -5.53
N GLY A 199 5.80 -22.19 -6.18
CA GLY A 199 4.88 -23.17 -5.62
C GLY A 199 3.93 -22.65 -4.55
N LEU A 200 3.99 -21.34 -4.21
CA LEU A 200 3.21 -20.69 -3.15
C LEU A 200 2.20 -19.68 -3.72
N LEU A 201 2.04 -19.67 -5.03
CA LEU A 201 1.01 -18.88 -5.72
C LEU A 201 -0.38 -19.48 -5.48
N ARG A 202 -1.42 -18.71 -5.77
CA ARG A 202 -2.79 -19.23 -5.80
C ARG A 202 -2.94 -20.31 -6.88
N LYS A 203 -4.00 -21.08 -6.77
CA LYS A 203 -4.31 -22.11 -7.77
C LYS A 203 -4.39 -21.50 -9.18
N ASP A 204 -3.71 -22.13 -10.14
CA ASP A 204 -3.65 -21.77 -11.56
C ASP A 204 -3.18 -20.31 -11.83
N GLU A 205 -2.59 -19.64 -10.83
CA GLU A 205 -2.17 -18.23 -10.96
C GLU A 205 -0.98 -18.08 -11.90
N PHE A 206 -0.02 -19.01 -11.88
CA PHE A 206 1.17 -18.93 -12.72
C PHE A 206 0.81 -18.89 -14.20
N GLU A 207 0.00 -19.83 -14.65
CA GLU A 207 -0.45 -19.93 -16.03
C GLU A 207 -1.34 -18.75 -16.44
N ALA A 208 -2.24 -18.33 -15.54
CA ALA A 208 -3.14 -17.21 -15.79
C ALA A 208 -2.38 -15.88 -15.96
N VAL A 209 -1.36 -15.65 -15.13
CA VAL A 209 -0.51 -14.45 -15.22
C VAL A 209 0.34 -14.46 -16.48
N LEU A 210 0.98 -15.58 -16.83
CA LEU A 210 1.76 -15.70 -18.07
C LEU A 210 0.89 -15.44 -19.30
N LYS A 211 -0.31 -15.99 -19.33
CA LYS A 211 -1.27 -15.73 -20.42
C LYS A 211 -1.63 -14.23 -20.52
N THR A 212 -1.77 -13.55 -19.39
CA THR A 212 -2.02 -12.10 -19.38
C THR A 212 -0.83 -11.34 -19.95
N TYR A 213 0.39 -11.73 -19.61
CA TYR A 213 1.60 -11.12 -20.15
C TYR A 213 1.77 -11.34 -21.66
N GLU A 214 1.35 -12.51 -22.18
CA GLU A 214 1.28 -12.77 -23.62
C GLU A 214 0.30 -11.82 -24.33
N VAL A 215 -0.90 -11.61 -23.76
CA VAL A 215 -1.89 -10.66 -24.30
C VAL A 215 -1.36 -9.24 -24.33
N LEU A 216 -0.53 -8.86 -23.35
CA LEU A 216 0.13 -7.55 -23.28
C LEU A 216 1.40 -7.46 -24.15
N ASP A 217 1.71 -8.49 -24.94
CA ASP A 217 2.93 -8.63 -25.76
C ASP A 217 4.24 -8.46 -24.98
N LEU A 218 4.24 -8.72 -23.68
CA LEU A 218 5.44 -8.64 -22.84
C LEU A 218 6.37 -9.83 -23.13
N ASN A 219 7.69 -9.56 -23.18
CA ASN A 219 8.69 -10.60 -23.29
C ASN A 219 8.99 -11.17 -21.89
N VAL A 220 8.28 -12.22 -21.49
CA VAL A 220 8.36 -12.80 -20.13
C VAL A 220 8.73 -14.27 -20.18
N LYS A 221 9.74 -14.64 -19.41
CA LYS A 221 10.10 -16.04 -19.13
C LYS A 221 9.45 -16.49 -17.83
N GLY A 222 8.59 -17.52 -17.89
CA GLY A 222 8.13 -18.26 -16.72
C GLY A 222 9.22 -19.25 -16.25
N VAL A 223 9.50 -19.26 -14.95
CA VAL A 223 10.49 -20.14 -14.33
C VAL A 223 9.82 -20.99 -13.26
N ASP A 224 9.73 -22.31 -13.44
CA ASP A 224 9.27 -23.22 -12.39
C ASP A 224 10.43 -23.49 -11.42
N ALA A 225 10.29 -23.00 -10.20
CA ALA A 225 11.28 -23.13 -9.13
C ALA A 225 10.68 -23.72 -7.84
N LYS A 226 9.53 -24.40 -7.96
CA LYS A 226 8.82 -24.99 -6.80
C LYS A 226 9.72 -25.84 -5.93
N ARG A 227 10.59 -26.65 -6.55
CA ARG A 227 11.50 -27.56 -5.85
C ARG A 227 12.50 -26.81 -4.97
N GLU A 228 13.07 -25.75 -5.48
CA GLU A 228 14.04 -24.90 -4.78
C GLU A 228 13.39 -24.22 -3.57
N PHE A 229 12.20 -23.66 -3.74
CA PHE A 229 11.47 -23.00 -2.66
C PHE A 229 11.01 -24.01 -1.59
N TYR A 230 10.45 -25.16 -1.96
CA TYR A 230 10.08 -26.19 -0.98
C TYR A 230 11.31 -26.74 -0.25
N GLY A 231 12.45 -26.90 -0.95
CA GLY A 231 13.71 -27.29 -0.34
C GLY A 231 14.19 -26.27 0.70
N ALA A 232 14.14 -24.97 0.38
CA ALA A 232 14.55 -23.89 1.28
C ALA A 232 13.60 -23.71 2.48
N LEU A 233 12.34 -24.10 2.36
CA LEU A 233 11.31 -23.97 3.40
C LEU A 233 11.19 -25.22 4.29
N ASN A 234 11.85 -26.32 3.93
CA ASN A 234 11.75 -27.57 4.66
C ASN A 234 12.17 -27.42 6.13
N GLY A 235 11.30 -27.81 7.06
CA GLY A 235 11.51 -27.71 8.51
C GLY A 235 11.35 -26.32 9.09
N LEU A 236 11.06 -25.27 8.29
CA LEU A 236 10.83 -23.92 8.79
C LEU A 236 9.37 -23.73 9.21
N SER A 237 9.20 -23.23 10.43
CA SER A 237 7.88 -22.88 10.98
C SER A 237 7.77 -21.44 11.46
N ASN A 238 8.90 -20.75 11.65
CA ASN A 238 8.92 -19.35 12.07
C ASN A 238 8.62 -18.43 10.87
N PRO A 239 7.67 -17.48 10.97
CA PRO A 239 7.27 -16.59 9.86
C PRO A 239 8.41 -15.78 9.26
N GLU A 240 9.31 -15.24 10.09
CA GLU A 240 10.45 -14.46 9.62
C GLU A 240 11.50 -15.31 8.89
N GLU A 241 11.73 -16.52 9.35
CA GLU A 241 12.63 -17.47 8.67
C GLU A 241 12.07 -17.87 7.31
N LYS A 242 10.75 -18.16 7.23
CA LYS A 242 10.06 -18.41 5.95
C LYS A 242 10.25 -17.24 4.98
N ARG A 243 9.98 -16.00 5.41
CA ARG A 243 10.13 -14.79 4.59
C ARG A 243 11.56 -14.62 4.07
N LYS A 244 12.54 -14.79 4.95
CA LYS A 244 13.97 -14.71 4.59
C LYS A 244 14.39 -15.80 3.61
N ALA A 245 13.93 -17.03 3.82
CA ALA A 245 14.23 -18.14 2.91
C ALA A 245 13.62 -17.87 1.52
N ILE A 246 12.35 -17.46 1.45
CA ILE A 246 11.67 -17.13 0.20
C ILE A 246 12.39 -15.99 -0.53
N GLY A 247 12.69 -14.89 0.17
CA GLY A 247 13.37 -13.74 -0.41
C GLY A 247 14.75 -14.10 -0.98
N ARG A 248 15.56 -14.86 -0.23
CA ARG A 248 16.87 -15.32 -0.67
C ARG A 248 16.78 -16.23 -1.89
N THR A 249 15.92 -17.23 -1.86
CA THR A 249 15.75 -18.18 -2.98
C THR A 249 15.26 -17.44 -4.24
N PHE A 250 14.37 -16.46 -4.09
CA PHE A 250 13.93 -15.65 -5.21
C PHE A 250 15.09 -14.88 -5.85
N ILE A 251 15.96 -14.26 -5.04
CA ILE A 251 17.14 -13.53 -5.54
C ILE A 251 18.09 -14.47 -6.26
N GLU A 252 18.39 -15.65 -5.70
CA GLU A 252 19.27 -16.65 -6.29
C GLU A 252 18.78 -17.11 -7.68
N ILE A 253 17.48 -17.39 -7.81
CA ILE A 253 16.86 -17.79 -9.08
C ILE A 253 16.84 -16.63 -10.07
N PHE A 254 16.48 -15.44 -9.60
CA PHE A 254 16.48 -14.24 -10.46
C PHE A 254 17.88 -13.95 -11.00
N ASP A 255 18.92 -14.07 -10.18
CA ASP A 255 20.30 -13.86 -10.58
C ASP A 255 20.75 -14.89 -11.61
N GLN A 256 20.44 -16.17 -11.41
CA GLN A 256 20.77 -17.24 -12.39
C GLN A 256 20.14 -16.95 -13.74
N GLU A 257 18.87 -16.55 -13.76
CA GLU A 257 18.15 -16.23 -14.99
C GLU A 257 18.69 -14.96 -15.66
N ALA A 258 18.97 -13.92 -14.88
CA ALA A 258 19.51 -12.67 -15.38
C ALA A 258 20.94 -12.84 -15.95
N GLN A 259 21.77 -13.68 -15.34
CA GLN A 259 23.12 -13.98 -15.86
C GLN A 259 23.10 -14.74 -17.19
N SER A 260 22.01 -15.45 -17.49
CA SER A 260 21.84 -16.12 -18.78
C SER A 260 21.57 -15.15 -19.94
N LEU A 261 21.20 -13.90 -19.61
CA LEU A 261 20.92 -12.83 -20.58
C LEU A 261 22.17 -11.99 -20.84
N THR A 262 22.47 -11.74 -22.10
CA THR A 262 23.61 -10.92 -22.52
C THR A 262 23.23 -9.44 -22.63
N ASP A 263 24.16 -8.54 -22.29
CA ASP A 263 24.06 -7.09 -22.48
C ASP A 263 22.95 -6.40 -21.67
N ILE A 264 22.61 -6.94 -20.49
CA ILE A 264 21.70 -6.27 -19.56
C ILE A 264 22.42 -5.10 -18.89
N SER A 265 21.80 -3.93 -18.91
CA SER A 265 22.35 -2.71 -18.30
C SER A 265 21.46 -2.14 -17.20
N PHE A 266 20.17 -2.50 -17.18
CA PHE A 266 19.20 -1.95 -16.26
C PHE A 266 18.37 -3.03 -15.56
N LEU A 267 17.96 -2.71 -14.32
CA LEU A 267 16.96 -3.45 -13.57
C LEU A 267 15.69 -2.61 -13.47
N GLY A 268 14.58 -3.14 -13.98
CA GLY A 268 13.25 -2.57 -13.82
C GLY A 268 12.64 -2.93 -12.46
N GLN A 269 12.03 -1.96 -11.78
CA GLN A 269 11.30 -2.18 -10.53
C GLN A 269 9.95 -1.46 -10.54
N GLY A 270 8.94 -2.10 -9.95
CA GLY A 270 7.60 -1.55 -9.77
C GLY A 270 7.43 -0.75 -8.48
N THR A 271 8.48 -0.10 -7.98
CA THR A 271 8.45 0.74 -6.78
C THR A 271 7.44 1.87 -6.94
N ILE A 272 6.58 2.06 -5.96
CA ILE A 272 5.60 3.14 -5.89
C ILE A 272 5.94 4.13 -4.76
N TYR A 273 5.32 5.30 -4.74
CA TYR A 273 5.67 6.35 -3.78
C TYR A 273 5.53 5.95 -2.31
N PRO A 274 4.50 5.20 -1.87
CA PRO A 274 4.44 4.65 -0.52
C PRO A 274 5.66 3.80 -0.13
N ASP A 275 6.20 2.98 -1.05
CA ASP A 275 7.39 2.16 -0.78
C ASP A 275 8.62 3.05 -0.52
N VAL A 276 8.73 4.17 -1.25
CA VAL A 276 9.82 5.15 -1.06
C VAL A 276 9.73 5.80 0.31
N ILE A 277 8.53 6.23 0.74
CA ILE A 277 8.34 6.85 2.06
C ILE A 277 8.65 5.85 3.18
N GLU A 278 8.19 4.61 3.05
CA GLU A 278 8.39 3.57 4.06
C GLU A 278 9.86 3.10 4.16
N SER A 279 10.63 3.20 3.07
CA SER A 279 12.05 2.79 3.02
C SER A 279 13.02 3.83 3.59
N VAL A 280 12.62 5.10 3.62
CA VAL A 280 13.43 6.15 4.26
C VAL A 280 13.22 6.08 5.76
N SER A 281 14.22 5.58 6.51
CA SER A 281 14.22 5.66 7.97
C SER A 281 14.29 7.14 8.37
N VAL A 282 13.14 7.74 8.66
CA VAL A 282 13.08 9.04 9.30
C VAL A 282 13.69 8.88 10.70
N HIS A 283 14.70 9.66 11.04
CA HIS A 283 15.25 9.72 12.39
C HIS A 283 14.11 10.05 13.37
N GLY A 284 13.63 9.03 14.10
CA GLY A 284 12.55 9.15 15.07
C GLY A 284 12.21 7.81 15.73
N PRO A 285 11.39 7.81 16.80
CA PRO A 285 11.03 6.58 17.53
C PRO A 285 10.11 5.62 16.75
N SER A 286 9.75 5.92 15.51
CA SER A 286 9.02 4.99 14.64
C SER A 286 9.98 3.92 14.13
N VAL A 287 9.74 2.68 14.57
CA VAL A 287 10.41 1.49 14.02
C VAL A 287 10.11 1.43 12.53
N THR A 288 11.13 1.14 11.70
CA THR A 288 10.99 0.87 10.26
C THR A 288 9.96 -0.23 10.08
N ILE A 289 8.77 0.11 9.56
CA ILE A 289 7.61 -0.79 9.56
C ILE A 289 7.75 -1.89 8.50
N LYS A 290 8.60 -1.71 7.48
CA LYS A 290 8.83 -2.71 6.44
C LYS A 290 10.30 -2.76 6.00
N SER A 291 10.98 -3.85 6.32
CA SER A 291 12.30 -4.21 5.80
C SER A 291 12.26 -4.99 4.47
N HIS A 292 11.09 -5.08 3.80
CA HIS A 292 10.82 -6.11 2.80
C HIS A 292 10.50 -5.62 1.38
N HIS A 293 10.52 -4.32 1.13
CA HIS A 293 10.41 -3.82 -0.24
C HIS A 293 11.82 -3.55 -0.80
N ASN A 294 12.24 -4.37 -1.66
CA ASN A 294 13.35 -4.51 -2.62
C ASN A 294 14.28 -3.30 -2.93
N VAL A 295 14.49 -2.37 -2.03
CA VAL A 295 15.39 -1.23 -2.28
C VAL A 295 16.85 -1.52 -1.89
N GLY A 296 17.15 -2.71 -1.33
CA GLY A 296 18.50 -3.04 -0.87
C GLY A 296 18.95 -4.49 -1.04
N GLY A 297 18.19 -5.32 -1.75
CA GLY A 297 18.41 -6.78 -1.76
C GLY A 297 19.15 -7.38 -2.96
N LEU A 298 19.64 -6.56 -3.90
CA LEU A 298 20.44 -7.07 -5.01
C LEU A 298 21.89 -7.29 -4.56
N PRO A 299 22.54 -8.37 -5.02
CA PRO A 299 23.96 -8.55 -4.82
C PRO A 299 24.75 -7.37 -5.38
N GLU A 300 25.75 -6.88 -4.65
CA GLU A 300 26.67 -5.83 -5.10
C GLU A 300 27.39 -6.19 -6.42
N THR A 301 27.31 -7.45 -6.83
CA THR A 301 27.88 -7.96 -8.08
C THR A 301 27.13 -7.52 -9.33
N MET A 302 25.84 -7.18 -9.23
CA MET A 302 25.07 -6.64 -10.36
C MET A 302 25.19 -5.11 -10.41
N LYS A 303 26.08 -4.60 -11.25
CA LYS A 303 26.21 -3.16 -11.56
C LYS A 303 25.10 -2.68 -12.52
N LEU A 304 23.83 -2.98 -12.21
CA LEU A 304 22.69 -2.55 -13.01
C LEU A 304 22.17 -1.19 -12.52
N SER A 305 21.83 -0.30 -13.45
CA SER A 305 21.14 0.94 -13.11
C SER A 305 19.66 0.69 -12.93
N LEU A 306 19.01 1.38 -11.96
CA LEU A 306 17.58 1.20 -11.69
C LEU A 306 16.70 1.98 -12.67
N VAL A 307 15.56 1.37 -13.01
CA VAL A 307 14.47 1.97 -13.78
C VAL A 307 13.17 1.78 -13.00
N GLU A 308 12.62 2.87 -12.46
CA GLU A 308 11.45 2.88 -11.55
C GLU A 308 10.38 3.84 -12.09
N PRO A 309 9.59 3.44 -13.10
CA PRO A 309 8.65 4.34 -13.76
C PRO A 309 7.49 4.81 -12.88
N LEU A 310 7.20 4.13 -11.76
CA LEU A 310 6.06 4.41 -10.89
C LEU A 310 6.45 5.09 -9.57
N ARG A 311 7.73 5.44 -9.40
CA ARG A 311 8.31 5.90 -8.12
C ARG A 311 7.56 7.06 -7.44
N TYR A 312 6.86 7.87 -8.22
CA TYR A 312 6.14 9.05 -7.73
C TYR A 312 4.62 8.88 -7.74
N LEU A 313 4.10 7.69 -8.02
CA LEU A 313 2.67 7.43 -8.05
C LEU A 313 2.18 6.72 -6.80
N PHE A 314 0.96 7.07 -6.39
CA PHE A 314 0.20 6.29 -5.42
C PHE A 314 -0.52 5.12 -6.09
N LYS A 315 -0.95 4.15 -5.29
CA LYS A 315 -1.57 2.90 -5.77
C LYS A 315 -2.80 3.10 -6.66
N ASP A 316 -3.64 4.08 -6.32
CA ASP A 316 -4.84 4.42 -7.09
C ASP A 316 -4.48 5.07 -8.45
N GLU A 317 -3.40 5.86 -8.50
CA GLU A 317 -2.87 6.44 -9.74
C GLU A 317 -2.28 5.35 -10.63
N VAL A 318 -1.53 4.40 -10.05
CA VAL A 318 -1.01 3.23 -10.79
C VAL A 318 -2.14 2.44 -11.44
N ARG A 319 -3.27 2.24 -10.74
CA ARG A 319 -4.44 1.57 -11.32
C ARG A 319 -5.05 2.35 -12.48
N LYS A 320 -5.16 3.69 -12.37
CA LYS A 320 -5.65 4.56 -13.44
C LYS A 320 -4.75 4.52 -14.67
N VAL A 321 -3.42 4.55 -14.46
CA VAL A 321 -2.43 4.38 -15.53
C VAL A 321 -2.56 2.99 -16.16
N GLY A 322 -2.74 1.95 -15.35
CA GLY A 322 -2.98 0.58 -15.84
C GLY A 322 -4.22 0.45 -16.72
N LEU A 323 -5.33 1.10 -16.35
CA LEU A 323 -6.54 1.16 -17.17
C LEU A 323 -6.28 1.81 -18.54
N GLU A 324 -5.59 2.95 -18.54
CA GLU A 324 -5.24 3.67 -19.76
C GLU A 324 -4.24 2.89 -20.64
N LEU A 325 -3.40 2.05 -20.02
CA LEU A 325 -2.52 1.12 -20.72
C LEU A 325 -3.25 -0.07 -21.33
N GLY A 326 -4.53 -0.30 -20.99
CA GLY A 326 -5.33 -1.43 -21.46
C GLY A 326 -5.07 -2.74 -20.69
N ILE A 327 -4.52 -2.66 -19.48
CA ILE A 327 -4.31 -3.84 -18.63
C ILE A 327 -5.68 -4.34 -18.14
N PRO A 328 -5.94 -5.67 -18.18
CA PRO A 328 -7.22 -6.23 -17.76
C PRO A 328 -7.62 -5.88 -16.32
N ASN A 329 -8.92 -5.58 -16.13
CA ASN A 329 -9.48 -5.21 -14.84
C ASN A 329 -9.24 -6.27 -13.75
N ASP A 330 -9.33 -7.54 -14.09
CA ASP A 330 -9.11 -8.66 -13.16
C ASP A 330 -7.70 -8.67 -12.55
N LEU A 331 -6.72 -8.13 -13.29
CA LEU A 331 -5.37 -7.93 -12.76
C LEU A 331 -5.28 -6.64 -11.95
N LEU A 332 -5.83 -5.52 -12.45
CA LEU A 332 -5.71 -4.21 -11.81
C LEU A 332 -6.45 -4.11 -10.47
N PHE A 333 -7.59 -4.79 -10.35
CA PHE A 333 -8.44 -4.74 -9.15
C PHE A 333 -8.39 -6.02 -8.32
N ARG A 334 -7.37 -6.87 -8.57
CA ARG A 334 -7.14 -8.04 -7.70
C ARG A 334 -6.82 -7.60 -6.27
N HIS A 335 -7.27 -8.42 -5.32
CA HIS A 335 -6.92 -8.21 -3.92
C HIS A 335 -5.40 -8.22 -3.73
N PRO A 336 -4.85 -7.43 -2.80
CA PRO A 336 -3.45 -7.55 -2.42
C PRO A 336 -3.11 -9.00 -2.08
N PHE A 337 -1.97 -9.47 -2.60
CA PHE A 337 -1.45 -10.79 -2.27
C PHE A 337 -0.01 -10.62 -1.80
N PRO A 338 0.34 -11.20 -0.64
CA PRO A 338 1.64 -10.97 -0.03
C PRO A 338 2.78 -11.58 -0.87
N GLY A 339 3.96 -10.96 -0.84
CA GLY A 339 5.14 -11.44 -1.56
C GLY A 339 5.53 -12.89 -1.24
N PRO A 340 5.48 -13.35 0.03
CA PRO A 340 5.71 -14.75 0.37
C PRO A 340 4.61 -15.72 -0.10
N GLY A 341 3.55 -15.25 -0.74
CA GLY A 341 2.45 -16.07 -1.22
C GLY A 341 1.69 -16.78 -0.11
N LEU A 342 1.27 -18.01 -0.38
CA LEU A 342 0.53 -18.83 0.59
C LEU A 342 1.38 -19.29 1.79
N ALA A 343 2.71 -19.09 1.77
CA ALA A 343 3.57 -19.48 2.88
C ALA A 343 3.18 -18.86 4.22
N ILE A 344 2.71 -17.60 4.22
CA ILE A 344 2.27 -16.89 5.44
C ILE A 344 0.79 -17.11 5.77
N ARG A 345 0.14 -17.98 5.00
CA ARG A 345 -1.22 -18.47 5.24
C ARG A 345 -1.28 -19.95 5.60
N ILE A 346 -0.11 -20.59 5.70
CA ILE A 346 0.06 -21.95 6.27
C ILE A 346 0.83 -21.79 7.56
N LEU A 347 0.14 -21.87 8.69
CA LEU A 347 0.76 -21.75 10.00
C LEU A 347 1.60 -23.00 10.30
N GLY A 348 2.85 -22.76 10.70
CA GLY A 348 3.82 -23.82 10.94
C GLY A 348 4.55 -24.27 9.66
N GLU A 349 5.00 -25.52 9.62
CA GLU A 349 5.77 -26.07 8.51
C GLU A 349 4.98 -26.15 7.21
N ILE A 350 5.63 -25.82 6.09
CA ILE A 350 5.06 -25.84 4.75
C ILE A 350 5.40 -27.18 4.07
N THR A 351 4.37 -27.82 3.51
CA THR A 351 4.50 -29.00 2.66
C THR A 351 3.67 -28.84 1.40
N GLU A 352 4.03 -29.54 0.33
CA GLU A 352 3.26 -29.52 -0.93
C GLU A 352 1.79 -29.91 -0.71
N GLU A 353 1.52 -30.88 0.18
CA GLU A 353 0.16 -31.29 0.54
C GLU A 353 -0.62 -30.13 1.16
N LYS A 354 -0.04 -29.42 2.16
CA LYS A 354 -0.69 -28.29 2.81
C LYS A 354 -0.92 -27.12 1.85
N VAL A 355 0.04 -26.87 0.96
CA VAL A 355 -0.13 -25.83 -0.08
C VAL A 355 -1.30 -26.18 -1.00
N ARG A 356 -1.38 -27.42 -1.49
CA ARG A 356 -2.48 -27.88 -2.33
C ARG A 356 -3.84 -27.77 -1.61
N LEU A 357 -3.93 -28.18 -0.35
CA LEU A 357 -5.17 -28.04 0.44
C LEU A 357 -5.60 -26.58 0.54
N LEU A 358 -4.64 -25.68 0.82
CA LEU A 358 -4.93 -24.26 0.93
C LEU A 358 -5.28 -23.64 -0.41
N GLN A 359 -4.61 -24.00 -1.50
CA GLN A 359 -4.94 -23.54 -2.86
C GLN A 359 -6.38 -23.88 -3.24
N GLU A 360 -6.83 -25.11 -2.98
CA GLU A 360 -8.20 -25.54 -3.26
C GLU A 360 -9.22 -24.76 -2.42
N ALA A 361 -8.97 -24.62 -1.10
CA ALA A 361 -9.86 -23.91 -0.20
C ALA A 361 -9.94 -22.40 -0.52
N ASP A 362 -8.78 -21.77 -0.78
CA ASP A 362 -8.69 -20.35 -1.14
C ASP A 362 -9.39 -20.08 -2.49
N ASN A 363 -9.22 -20.97 -3.47
CA ASN A 363 -9.88 -20.85 -4.77
C ASN A 363 -11.41 -20.93 -4.64
N ILE A 364 -11.95 -21.89 -3.88
CA ILE A 364 -13.40 -21.99 -3.62
C ILE A 364 -13.90 -20.68 -2.99
N TYR A 365 -13.19 -20.17 -1.99
CA TYR A 365 -13.59 -18.95 -1.29
C TYR A 365 -13.59 -17.72 -2.22
N ILE A 366 -12.51 -17.51 -2.97
CA ILE A 366 -12.38 -16.37 -3.88
C ILE A 366 -13.40 -16.42 -5.02
N GLU A 367 -13.60 -17.58 -5.64
CA GLU A 367 -14.60 -17.74 -6.72
C GLU A 367 -16.03 -17.55 -6.18
N SER A 368 -16.31 -18.02 -4.96
CA SER A 368 -17.61 -17.76 -4.31
C SER A 368 -17.82 -16.28 -4.03
N LEU A 369 -16.80 -15.53 -3.57
CA LEU A 369 -16.90 -14.08 -3.40
C LEU A 369 -17.22 -13.37 -4.72
N LYS A 370 -16.62 -13.79 -5.84
CA LYS A 370 -16.90 -13.25 -7.17
C LYS A 370 -18.33 -13.57 -7.61
N LYS A 371 -18.75 -14.83 -7.48
CA LYS A 371 -20.10 -15.31 -7.84
C LYS A 371 -21.22 -14.56 -7.12
N HIS A 372 -20.99 -14.12 -5.87
CA HIS A 372 -21.97 -13.40 -5.06
C HIS A 372 -21.78 -11.87 -5.06
N ASP A 373 -20.98 -11.31 -5.96
CA ASP A 373 -20.68 -9.88 -6.05
C ASP A 373 -20.12 -9.28 -4.73
N LEU A 374 -19.41 -10.09 -3.96
CA LEU A 374 -18.78 -9.68 -2.69
C LEU A 374 -17.28 -9.36 -2.85
N TYR A 375 -16.63 -9.83 -3.92
CA TYR A 375 -15.19 -9.67 -4.12
C TYR A 375 -14.75 -8.21 -4.05
N ASN A 376 -15.43 -7.32 -4.76
CA ASN A 376 -15.11 -5.89 -4.79
C ASN A 376 -15.60 -5.11 -3.56
N LYS A 377 -16.35 -5.74 -2.64
CA LYS A 377 -16.83 -5.12 -1.40
C LYS A 377 -15.84 -5.28 -0.25
N VAL A 378 -14.83 -6.12 -0.41
CA VAL A 378 -13.77 -6.34 0.57
C VAL A 378 -12.43 -5.91 -0.01
N TRP A 379 -11.54 -5.42 0.86
CA TRP A 379 -10.21 -4.96 0.46
C TRP A 379 -9.27 -6.13 0.17
N GLN A 380 -9.33 -7.18 1.02
CA GLN A 380 -8.57 -8.41 0.87
C GLN A 380 -9.36 -9.58 1.47
N ALA A 381 -9.27 -10.73 0.83
CA ALA A 381 -9.78 -11.99 1.34
C ALA A 381 -8.82 -13.13 1.06
N GLY A 382 -8.89 -14.18 1.88
CA GLY A 382 -8.12 -15.41 1.70
C GLY A 382 -8.45 -16.45 2.75
N ALA A 383 -8.02 -17.67 2.47
CA ALA A 383 -8.06 -18.79 3.38
C ALA A 383 -6.71 -18.96 4.08
N ILE A 384 -6.72 -19.43 5.33
CA ILE A 384 -5.55 -19.70 6.16
C ILE A 384 -5.63 -21.15 6.66
N LEU A 385 -4.59 -21.95 6.44
CA LEU A 385 -4.52 -23.32 6.94
C LEU A 385 -3.96 -23.32 8.36
N LEU A 386 -4.78 -23.76 9.31
CA LEU A 386 -4.38 -23.83 10.72
C LEU A 386 -3.65 -25.15 11.01
N PRO A 387 -2.65 -25.16 11.92
CA PRO A 387 -1.92 -26.36 12.30
C PRO A 387 -2.72 -27.28 13.25
N VAL A 388 -4.04 -27.12 13.26
CA VAL A 388 -4.96 -27.83 14.14
C VAL A 388 -5.82 -28.79 13.34
N LYS A 389 -5.80 -30.04 13.73
CA LYS A 389 -6.72 -31.05 13.23
C LYS A 389 -7.88 -31.23 14.21
N SER A 390 -9.07 -31.36 13.68
CA SER A 390 -10.30 -31.56 14.46
C SER A 390 -10.99 -32.86 14.10
N VAL A 391 -11.73 -33.41 15.06
CA VAL A 391 -12.60 -34.57 14.82
C VAL A 391 -13.80 -34.12 13.99
N GLY A 392 -14.06 -34.84 12.92
CA GLY A 392 -15.26 -34.72 12.09
C GLY A 392 -15.97 -36.05 11.97
N VAL A 393 -17.19 -36.03 11.48
CA VAL A 393 -17.96 -37.22 11.11
C VAL A 393 -18.38 -37.04 9.65
N MET A 394 -17.94 -37.94 8.78
CA MET A 394 -18.31 -37.98 7.37
C MET A 394 -18.93 -39.35 7.07
N GLY A 395 -20.24 -39.35 6.85
CA GLY A 395 -21.00 -40.59 6.82
C GLY A 395 -20.92 -41.30 8.16
N ASP A 396 -20.51 -42.58 8.18
CA ASP A 396 -20.37 -43.42 9.39
C ASP A 396 -18.96 -43.44 9.97
N GLU A 397 -18.02 -42.67 9.38
CA GLU A 397 -16.60 -42.65 9.77
C GLU A 397 -16.23 -41.38 10.53
N ARG A 398 -15.36 -41.52 11.52
CA ARG A 398 -14.69 -40.38 12.16
C ARG A 398 -13.48 -39.97 11.35
N THR A 399 -13.39 -38.68 11.05
CA THR A 399 -12.22 -38.07 10.38
C THR A 399 -11.43 -37.24 11.36
N TYR A 400 -10.12 -37.07 11.10
CA TYR A 400 -9.23 -36.20 11.86
C TYR A 400 -8.40 -35.37 10.87
N GLU A 401 -8.94 -34.22 10.51
CA GLU A 401 -8.48 -33.40 9.40
C GLU A 401 -8.27 -31.94 9.80
N PHE A 402 -7.64 -31.16 8.91
CA PHE A 402 -7.30 -29.78 9.17
C PHE A 402 -8.50 -28.84 9.30
N THR A 403 -8.26 -27.74 9.98
CA THR A 403 -9.17 -26.61 10.07
C THR A 403 -8.65 -25.46 9.18
N VAL A 404 -9.53 -24.83 8.43
CA VAL A 404 -9.25 -23.61 7.63
C VAL A 404 -9.97 -22.41 8.24
N ALA A 405 -9.25 -21.30 8.39
CA ALA A 405 -9.85 -20.02 8.73
C ALA A 405 -10.06 -19.21 7.43
N LEU A 406 -11.27 -18.67 7.26
CA LEU A 406 -11.57 -17.67 6.24
C LEU A 406 -11.37 -16.29 6.85
N ARG A 407 -10.73 -15.41 6.11
CA ARG A 407 -10.57 -14.02 6.49
C ARG A 407 -10.95 -13.10 5.33
N ALA A 408 -11.74 -12.08 5.61
CA ALA A 408 -11.97 -10.96 4.73
C ALA A 408 -11.95 -9.67 5.55
N VAL A 409 -11.34 -8.63 5.01
CA VAL A 409 -11.23 -7.34 5.67
C VAL A 409 -11.65 -6.20 4.74
N THR A 410 -12.19 -5.15 5.35
CA THR A 410 -12.40 -3.85 4.74
C THR A 410 -11.31 -2.89 5.24
N SER A 411 -10.74 -2.12 4.35
CA SER A 411 -9.71 -1.12 4.66
C SER A 411 -9.68 -0.05 3.57
N VAL A 412 -9.09 1.10 3.87
CA VAL A 412 -8.82 2.15 2.87
C VAL A 412 -7.34 2.16 2.50
N ASP A 413 -6.46 2.00 3.47
CA ASP A 413 -5.02 2.21 3.35
C ASP A 413 -4.17 1.00 3.80
N GLY A 414 -4.81 -0.05 4.35
CA GLY A 414 -4.12 -1.21 4.93
C GLY A 414 -3.49 -0.95 6.30
N MET A 415 -3.46 0.30 6.79
CA MET A 415 -2.94 0.64 8.11
C MET A 415 -3.90 0.20 9.22
N THR A 416 -5.19 0.48 9.00
CA THR A 416 -6.30 -0.01 9.83
C THR A 416 -7.21 -0.87 8.97
N ALA A 417 -7.77 -1.92 9.55
CA ALA A 417 -8.72 -2.78 8.86
C ALA A 417 -9.76 -3.33 9.83
N ASP A 418 -10.99 -3.43 9.36
CA ASP A 418 -12.04 -4.13 10.07
C ASP A 418 -12.38 -5.44 9.35
N TRP A 419 -12.87 -6.45 10.08
CA TRP A 419 -13.33 -7.67 9.45
C TRP A 419 -14.60 -7.40 8.62
N ALA A 420 -14.73 -8.06 7.48
CA ALA A 420 -15.87 -7.86 6.60
C ALA A 420 -17.08 -8.63 7.10
N HIS A 421 -18.23 -7.95 7.22
CA HIS A 421 -19.50 -8.56 7.60
C HIS A 421 -20.13 -9.28 6.40
N LEU A 422 -19.62 -10.48 6.09
CA LEU A 422 -20.18 -11.32 5.04
C LEU A 422 -21.51 -11.97 5.50
N PRO A 423 -22.48 -12.19 4.58
CA PRO A 423 -23.72 -12.86 4.93
C PRO A 423 -23.48 -14.26 5.51
N TYR A 424 -24.26 -14.64 6.54
CA TYR A 424 -24.11 -15.96 7.17
C TYR A 424 -24.41 -17.12 6.22
N GLU A 425 -25.40 -16.92 5.34
CA GLU A 425 -25.76 -17.89 4.30
C GLU A 425 -24.59 -18.13 3.36
N PHE A 426 -23.90 -17.07 2.94
CA PHE A 426 -22.68 -17.15 2.11
C PHE A 426 -21.57 -17.93 2.83
N LEU A 427 -21.29 -17.60 4.10
CA LEU A 427 -20.29 -18.32 4.89
C LEU A 427 -20.64 -19.80 5.05
N GLY A 428 -21.91 -20.12 5.25
CA GLY A 428 -22.40 -21.49 5.29
C GLY A 428 -22.23 -22.25 3.98
N GLU A 429 -22.55 -21.61 2.84
CA GLU A 429 -22.35 -22.18 1.49
C GLU A 429 -20.87 -22.48 1.23
N VAL A 430 -19.98 -21.50 1.46
CA VAL A 430 -18.53 -21.65 1.28
C VAL A 430 -17.96 -22.75 2.18
N SER A 431 -18.36 -22.78 3.45
CA SER A 431 -17.93 -23.82 4.40
C SER A 431 -18.30 -25.21 3.90
N ASN A 432 -19.55 -25.39 3.47
CA ASN A 432 -20.02 -26.67 2.93
C ASN A 432 -19.26 -27.06 1.65
N GLU A 433 -19.02 -26.11 0.75
CA GLU A 433 -18.31 -26.40 -0.48
C GLU A 433 -16.85 -26.80 -0.24
N ILE A 434 -16.15 -26.11 0.68
CA ILE A 434 -14.77 -26.45 1.06
C ILE A 434 -14.72 -27.86 1.67
N ILE A 435 -15.56 -28.17 2.66
CA ILE A 435 -15.57 -29.45 3.35
C ILE A 435 -15.91 -30.61 2.38
N ASN A 436 -16.83 -30.40 1.45
CA ASN A 436 -17.24 -31.45 0.49
C ASN A 436 -16.21 -31.69 -0.63
N ARG A 437 -15.47 -30.66 -1.04
CA ARG A 437 -14.58 -30.76 -2.19
C ARG A 437 -13.10 -30.92 -1.84
N VAL A 438 -12.67 -30.42 -0.68
CA VAL A 438 -11.27 -30.44 -0.26
C VAL A 438 -11.04 -31.53 0.78
N ARG A 439 -10.67 -32.73 0.33
CA ARG A 439 -10.35 -33.84 1.25
C ARG A 439 -9.11 -33.48 2.07
N GLY A 440 -9.21 -33.59 3.38
CA GLY A 440 -8.20 -33.19 4.36
C GLY A 440 -8.59 -31.95 5.18
N ILE A 441 -9.76 -31.35 4.89
CA ILE A 441 -10.37 -30.24 5.66
C ILE A 441 -11.77 -30.65 6.10
N ASN A 442 -12.03 -30.64 7.42
CA ASN A 442 -13.35 -30.97 7.97
C ASN A 442 -13.95 -29.83 8.81
N ARG A 443 -13.28 -28.69 8.89
CA ARG A 443 -13.77 -27.54 9.67
C ARG A 443 -13.35 -26.22 9.03
N VAL A 444 -14.31 -25.30 8.97
CA VAL A 444 -14.12 -23.91 8.52
C VAL A 444 -14.52 -22.97 9.64
N VAL A 445 -13.69 -21.95 9.92
CA VAL A 445 -13.97 -20.85 10.86
C VAL A 445 -13.83 -19.52 10.15
N TYR A 446 -14.42 -18.45 10.70
CA TYR A 446 -14.30 -17.10 10.16
C TYR A 446 -13.60 -16.20 11.18
N ASP A 447 -12.55 -15.48 10.77
CA ASP A 447 -11.80 -14.57 11.63
C ASP A 447 -12.46 -13.20 11.67
N ILE A 448 -12.90 -12.79 12.87
CA ILE A 448 -13.62 -11.54 13.16
C ILE A 448 -12.74 -10.52 13.88
N SER A 449 -11.43 -10.58 13.71
CA SER A 449 -10.49 -9.69 14.39
C SER A 449 -10.19 -8.44 13.55
N SER A 450 -10.24 -7.25 14.18
CA SER A 450 -9.88 -5.98 13.55
C SER A 450 -8.37 -5.69 13.68
N LYS A 451 -7.82 -4.87 12.79
CA LYS A 451 -6.46 -4.34 12.88
C LYS A 451 -6.49 -2.84 13.26
N PRO A 452 -5.89 -2.43 14.37
CA PRO A 452 -5.32 -3.24 15.46
C PRO A 452 -6.41 -3.93 16.30
N PRO A 453 -6.10 -4.93 17.19
CA PRO A 453 -4.75 -5.39 17.53
C PRO A 453 -4.21 -6.50 16.61
N ALA A 454 -5.06 -7.17 15.84
CA ALA A 454 -4.61 -8.18 14.89
C ALA A 454 -3.91 -7.55 13.67
N THR A 455 -3.29 -8.38 12.84
CA THR A 455 -2.78 -8.01 11.51
C THR A 455 -3.76 -8.47 10.43
N ILE A 456 -3.57 -8.04 9.18
CA ILE A 456 -4.42 -8.51 8.06
C ILE A 456 -4.06 -9.96 7.73
N GLU A 457 -2.77 -10.26 7.52
CA GLU A 457 -2.26 -11.64 7.40
C GLU A 457 -1.97 -12.21 8.78
N TRP A 458 -1.98 -13.54 8.91
CA TRP A 458 -1.77 -14.22 10.19
C TRP A 458 -0.29 -14.45 10.54
N GLU A 459 0.60 -14.51 9.52
CA GLU A 459 2.06 -14.59 9.68
C GLU A 459 2.80 -13.47 8.93
#